data_b145f97e085976ba8af93f7b71d09d0f
#
_entry.id   b145f97e085976ba8af93f7b71d09d0f
#
_cell.length_a   1.000
_cell.length_b   1.000
_cell.length_c   1.000
_cell.angle_alpha   90.00
_cell.angle_beta   90.00
_cell.angle_gamma   90.00
#
_symmetry.space_group_name_H-M   'P 1'
#
loop_
_entity.id
_entity.type
_entity.pdbx_description
1 polymer ?
#
loop_
_entity_poly.entity_id
_entity_poly.type
_entity_poly.pdbx_seq_one_letter_code
_entity_poly.pdbx_strand_id
1 'polypeptide(L)'
;MKKSQKMRGLIAVIAVALVIDFIVLIGSNLSWGPKLVITGISVSGQILAIWSWLHMKTWPHKSQKGKGKIIFDLSAKLYTILVFAASIFYTVGIWVTTPSESFGIREWILGIGLVIEVIIFGFFCLKNVKETPDERFYTNLAKAASLMFVFILGALMILAVIIGYMGSLTLYMGQIFISIAALICIFAVVYFILERKG
;
A
#
# COMPACT_ATOMS: atom_id res chain seq x y z
N MET A 1 24.55 7.19 -12.04
CA MET A 1 24.31 5.77 -11.65
C MET A 1 23.89 4.97 -12.86
N LYS A 2 24.61 3.91 -13.23
CA LYS A 2 24.37 3.12 -14.46
C LYS A 2 22.99 2.44 -14.38
N LYS A 3 22.26 2.42 -15.51
CA LYS A 3 20.93 1.77 -15.73
C LYS A 3 20.88 0.33 -15.17
N SER A 4 22.00 -0.39 -15.23
CA SER A 4 22.21 -1.73 -14.71
C SER A 4 22.07 -1.84 -13.18
N GLN A 5 22.54 -0.87 -12.41
CA GLN A 5 22.48 -0.90 -10.93
C GLN A 5 21.05 -0.71 -10.40
N LYS A 6 20.26 0.15 -11.08
CA LYS A 6 18.84 0.36 -10.74
C LYS A 6 18.01 -0.88 -11.03
N MET A 7 18.30 -1.57 -12.14
CA MET A 7 17.59 -2.79 -12.51
C MET A 7 17.90 -3.96 -11.56
N ARG A 8 19.16 -4.08 -11.09
CA ARG A 8 19.55 -5.08 -10.08
C ARG A 8 18.84 -4.86 -8.74
N GLY A 9 18.72 -3.60 -8.29
CA GLY A 9 17.97 -3.27 -7.07
C GLY A 9 16.48 -3.64 -7.17
N LEU A 10 15.84 -3.38 -8.32
CA LEU A 10 14.46 -3.74 -8.54
C LEU A 10 14.27 -5.26 -8.52
N ILE A 11 15.13 -5.99 -9.23
CA ILE A 11 15.07 -7.47 -9.27
C ILE A 11 15.27 -8.05 -7.86
N ALA A 12 16.16 -7.48 -7.05
CA ALA A 12 16.37 -7.93 -5.67
C ALA A 12 15.11 -7.70 -4.80
N VAL A 13 14.46 -6.55 -4.92
CA VAL A 13 13.22 -6.25 -4.17
C VAL A 13 12.09 -7.21 -4.57
N ILE A 14 11.94 -7.48 -5.87
CA ILE A 14 10.93 -8.43 -6.37
C ILE A 14 11.23 -9.85 -5.85
N ALA A 15 12.49 -10.27 -5.90
CA ALA A 15 12.87 -11.60 -5.43
C ALA A 15 12.60 -11.76 -3.93
N VAL A 16 12.92 -10.75 -3.11
CA VAL A 16 12.63 -10.78 -1.67
C VAL A 16 11.11 -10.83 -1.42
N ALA A 17 10.32 -10.03 -2.14
CA ALA A 17 8.87 -10.03 -1.99
C ALA A 17 8.25 -11.39 -2.37
N LEU A 18 8.69 -12.01 -3.46
CA LEU A 18 8.24 -13.35 -3.86
C LEU A 18 8.64 -14.43 -2.84
N VAL A 19 9.81 -14.32 -2.23
CA VAL A 19 10.23 -15.24 -1.17
C VAL A 19 9.33 -15.09 0.06
N ILE A 20 8.96 -13.87 0.44
CA ILE A 20 8.04 -13.61 1.55
C ILE A 20 6.66 -14.20 1.25
N ASP A 21 6.11 -13.97 0.04
CA ASP A 21 4.83 -14.55 -0.38
C ASP A 21 4.86 -16.08 -0.34
N PHE A 22 5.97 -16.69 -0.76
CA PHE A 22 6.15 -18.13 -0.74
C PHE A 22 6.20 -18.68 0.69
N ILE A 23 6.90 -18.01 1.60
CA ILE A 23 6.96 -18.38 3.03
C ILE A 23 5.58 -18.29 3.67
N VAL A 24 4.81 -17.23 3.39
CA VAL A 24 3.44 -17.07 3.89
C VAL A 24 2.52 -18.16 3.34
N LEU A 25 2.65 -18.50 2.05
CA LEU A 25 1.87 -19.56 1.39
C LEU A 25 2.09 -20.94 2.02
N ILE A 26 3.35 -21.29 2.32
CA ILE A 26 3.69 -22.60 2.88
C ILE A 26 3.47 -22.65 4.40
N GLY A 27 3.87 -21.59 5.09
CA GLY A 27 3.84 -21.53 6.57
C GLY A 27 2.47 -21.26 7.18
N SER A 28 1.44 -20.90 6.41
CA SER A 28 0.12 -20.63 6.96
C SER A 28 -0.74 -21.89 7.00
N ASN A 29 -1.42 -22.12 8.14
CA ASN A 29 -2.41 -23.19 8.29
C ASN A 29 -3.79 -22.82 7.73
N LEU A 30 -3.89 -21.78 6.91
CA LEU A 30 -5.12 -21.34 6.25
C LEU A 30 -5.58 -22.33 5.19
N SER A 31 -6.88 -22.39 4.95
CA SER A 31 -7.43 -23.12 3.80
C SER A 31 -6.99 -22.46 2.47
N TRP A 32 -7.04 -23.23 1.38
CA TRP A 32 -6.55 -22.76 0.07
C TRP A 32 -7.21 -21.49 -0.45
N GLY A 33 -8.50 -21.27 -0.17
CA GLY A 33 -9.22 -20.07 -0.63
C GLY A 33 -8.60 -18.75 -0.11
N PRO A 34 -8.53 -18.53 1.21
CA PRO A 34 -7.85 -17.36 1.78
C PRO A 34 -6.39 -17.21 1.36
N LYS A 35 -5.63 -18.32 1.22
CA LYS A 35 -4.26 -18.28 0.72
C LYS A 35 -4.15 -17.66 -0.67
N LEU A 36 -5.00 -18.08 -1.61
CA LEU A 36 -5.03 -17.56 -2.97
C LEU A 36 -5.40 -16.08 -3.01
N VAL A 37 -6.37 -15.65 -2.17
CA VAL A 37 -6.76 -14.24 -2.09
C VAL A 37 -5.62 -13.39 -1.57
N ILE A 38 -4.96 -13.79 -0.47
CA ILE A 38 -3.85 -13.04 0.13
C ILE A 38 -2.68 -12.94 -0.86
N THR A 39 -2.31 -14.06 -1.49
CA THR A 39 -1.24 -14.09 -2.48
C THR A 39 -1.59 -13.24 -3.70
N GLY A 40 -2.84 -13.29 -4.16
CA GLY A 40 -3.33 -12.49 -5.28
C GLY A 40 -3.26 -10.99 -5.00
N ILE A 41 -3.61 -10.55 -3.79
CA ILE A 41 -3.51 -9.14 -3.36
C ILE A 41 -2.04 -8.71 -3.29
N SER A 42 -1.17 -9.53 -2.69
CA SER A 42 0.26 -9.25 -2.57
C SER A 42 0.93 -9.13 -3.95
N VAL A 43 0.72 -10.09 -4.83
CA VAL A 43 1.26 -10.08 -6.21
C VAL A 43 0.72 -8.88 -7.00
N SER A 44 -0.57 -8.55 -6.86
CA SER A 44 -1.16 -7.38 -7.51
C SER A 44 -0.52 -6.07 -7.03
N GLY A 45 -0.28 -5.94 -5.72
CA GLY A 45 0.42 -4.80 -5.13
C GLY A 45 1.86 -4.66 -5.64
N GLN A 46 2.57 -5.78 -5.76
CA GLN A 46 3.93 -5.82 -6.32
C GLN A 46 3.94 -5.40 -7.80
N ILE A 47 3.00 -5.90 -8.61
CA ILE A 47 2.87 -5.53 -10.02
C ILE A 47 2.58 -4.03 -10.14
N LEU A 48 1.68 -3.48 -9.33
CA LEU A 48 1.37 -2.05 -9.32
C LEU A 48 2.58 -1.20 -8.89
N ALA A 49 3.34 -1.64 -7.90
CA ALA A 49 4.55 -0.97 -7.45
C ALA A 49 5.63 -0.96 -8.54
N ILE A 50 5.83 -2.09 -9.23
CA ILE A 50 6.77 -2.22 -10.35
C ILE A 50 6.32 -1.35 -11.52
N TRP A 51 5.02 -1.41 -11.88
CA TRP A 51 4.45 -0.62 -12.95
C TRP A 51 4.58 0.88 -12.67
N SER A 52 4.24 1.31 -11.47
CA SER A 52 4.40 2.69 -10.99
C SER A 52 5.86 3.14 -11.07
N TRP A 53 6.80 2.30 -10.63
CA TRP A 53 8.24 2.61 -10.68
C TRP A 53 8.79 2.70 -12.11
N LEU A 54 8.33 1.84 -13.01
CA LEU A 54 8.70 1.88 -14.43
C LEU A 54 8.15 3.14 -15.11
N HIS A 55 6.92 3.57 -14.76
CA HIS A 55 6.26 4.73 -15.33
C HIS A 55 6.67 6.06 -14.70
N MET A 56 7.21 6.07 -13.47
CA MET A 56 7.84 7.28 -12.88
C MET A 56 8.97 7.86 -13.75
N LYS A 57 9.52 7.04 -14.65
CA LYS A 57 10.59 7.46 -15.57
C LYS A 57 10.09 8.16 -16.83
N THR A 58 8.82 7.99 -17.17
CA THR A 58 8.20 8.54 -18.40
C THR A 58 7.30 9.73 -18.11
N TRP A 59 7.22 10.18 -16.86
CA TRP A 59 6.46 11.38 -16.54
C TRP A 59 7.12 12.60 -17.18
N PRO A 60 6.43 13.28 -18.10
CA PRO A 60 6.88 14.54 -18.58
C PRO A 60 6.64 15.58 -17.46
N HIS A 61 7.59 15.70 -16.54
CA HIS A 61 7.69 16.95 -15.82
C HIS A 61 7.84 18.04 -16.89
N LYS A 62 6.83 18.92 -17.03
CA LYS A 62 7.03 20.19 -17.70
C LYS A 62 8.21 20.86 -16.98
N SER A 63 9.35 20.64 -17.56
CA SER A 63 10.66 21.02 -17.12
C SER A 63 10.70 22.51 -16.79
N GLN A 64 10.90 22.83 -15.55
CA GLN A 64 11.88 23.89 -15.29
C GLN A 64 13.23 23.31 -15.69
N LYS A 65 13.84 23.88 -16.74
CA LYS A 65 15.19 23.59 -17.23
C LYS A 65 16.20 23.83 -16.08
N GLY A 66 16.52 22.82 -15.31
CA GLY A 66 17.51 22.84 -14.26
C GLY A 66 17.97 21.44 -13.95
N LYS A 67 19.18 21.10 -14.42
CA LYS A 67 20.04 19.94 -14.08
C LYS A 67 19.39 18.86 -13.20
N GLY A 68 19.00 17.77 -13.84
CA GLY A 68 19.00 16.35 -13.48
C GLY A 68 18.95 15.85 -12.02
N LYS A 69 18.40 16.59 -11.07
CA LYS A 69 18.11 16.07 -9.73
C LYS A 69 16.68 15.53 -9.73
N ILE A 70 16.50 14.25 -9.42
CA ILE A 70 15.19 13.68 -9.11
C ILE A 70 14.69 14.43 -7.86
N ILE A 71 13.79 15.38 -8.07
CA ILE A 71 13.16 16.12 -6.99
C ILE A 71 12.05 15.21 -6.47
N PHE A 72 12.14 14.86 -5.19
CA PHE A 72 11.07 14.20 -4.48
C PHE A 72 10.01 15.27 -4.19
N ASP A 73 8.94 15.29 -5.00
CA ASP A 73 7.85 16.25 -4.92
C ASP A 73 6.83 15.90 -3.83
N LEU A 74 5.88 16.80 -3.59
CA LEU A 74 4.86 16.64 -2.56
C LEU A 74 3.95 15.44 -2.84
N SER A 75 3.60 15.22 -4.09
CA SER A 75 2.77 14.10 -4.52
C SER A 75 3.48 12.77 -4.31
N ALA A 76 4.77 12.68 -4.66
CA ALA A 76 5.57 11.48 -4.39
C ALA A 76 5.70 11.20 -2.87
N LYS A 77 5.81 12.24 -2.05
CA LYS A 77 5.78 12.11 -0.59
C LYS A 77 4.44 11.52 -0.13
N LEU A 78 3.32 12.06 -0.59
CA LEU A 78 1.99 11.58 -0.22
C LEU A 78 1.80 10.10 -0.60
N TYR A 79 2.15 9.72 -1.85
CA TYR A 79 2.06 8.31 -2.28
C TYR A 79 2.90 7.40 -1.42
N THR A 80 4.14 7.80 -1.15
CA THR A 80 5.04 6.98 -0.34
C THR A 80 4.49 6.76 1.06
N ILE A 81 3.96 7.81 1.69
CA ILE A 81 3.32 7.73 3.01
C ILE A 81 2.10 6.79 2.96
N LEU A 82 1.22 6.94 1.96
CA LEU A 82 0.03 6.11 1.83
C LEU A 82 0.37 4.63 1.61
N VAL A 83 1.36 4.33 0.76
CA VAL A 83 1.78 2.95 0.49
C VAL A 83 2.36 2.31 1.76
N PHE A 84 3.23 3.01 2.50
CA PHE A 84 3.77 2.47 3.75
C PHE A 84 2.71 2.35 4.84
N ALA A 85 1.77 3.30 4.94
CA ALA A 85 0.64 3.18 5.86
C ALA A 85 -0.20 1.94 5.54
N ALA A 86 -0.54 1.73 4.27
CA ALA A 86 -1.29 0.54 3.84
C ALA A 86 -0.52 -0.76 4.15
N SER A 87 0.81 -0.78 3.90
CA SER A 87 1.67 -1.93 4.20
C SER A 87 1.66 -2.25 5.70
N ILE A 88 1.83 -1.24 6.57
CA ILE A 88 1.79 -1.43 8.03
C ILE A 88 0.44 -2.04 8.48
N PHE A 89 -0.68 -1.47 8.04
CA PHE A 89 -2.00 -2.01 8.38
C PHE A 89 -2.19 -3.43 7.86
N TYR A 90 -1.70 -3.73 6.66
CA TYR A 90 -1.76 -5.06 6.08
C TYR A 90 -0.93 -6.07 6.87
N THR A 91 0.33 -5.73 7.21
CA THR A 91 1.22 -6.58 8.01
C THR A 91 0.63 -6.88 9.39
N VAL A 92 0.10 -5.85 10.08
CA VAL A 92 -0.60 -6.03 11.36
C VAL A 92 -1.84 -6.90 11.18
N GLY A 93 -2.62 -6.67 10.12
CA GLY A 93 -3.81 -7.45 9.81
C GLY A 93 -3.50 -8.94 9.65
N ILE A 94 -2.47 -9.28 8.89
CA ILE A 94 -2.01 -10.67 8.73
C ILE A 94 -1.56 -11.24 10.08
N TRP A 95 -0.77 -10.50 10.84
CA TRP A 95 -0.26 -10.95 12.13
C TRP A 95 -1.39 -11.34 13.07
N VAL A 96 -2.42 -10.49 13.18
CA VAL A 96 -3.55 -10.72 14.09
C VAL A 96 -4.52 -11.78 13.58
N THR A 97 -4.68 -11.92 12.26
CA THR A 97 -5.61 -12.91 11.66
C THR A 97 -5.11 -14.36 11.82
N THR A 98 -3.81 -14.54 11.90
CA THR A 98 -3.18 -15.86 11.99
C THR A 98 -2.42 -16.03 13.28
N PRO A 99 -3.11 -16.15 14.44
CA PRO A 99 -2.44 -16.39 15.71
C PRO A 99 -1.70 -17.73 15.64
N SER A 100 -0.46 -17.76 16.09
CA SER A 100 0.27 -18.99 16.29
C SER A 100 0.30 -19.34 17.77
N GLU A 101 0.22 -20.63 18.07
CA GLU A 101 0.29 -21.13 19.44
C GLU A 101 1.69 -20.99 20.06
N SER A 102 2.71 -20.75 19.22
CA SER A 102 4.09 -20.55 19.64
C SER A 102 4.76 -19.42 18.89
N PHE A 103 5.63 -18.69 19.57
CA PHE A 103 6.46 -17.65 18.99
C PHE A 103 7.52 -18.31 18.09
N GLY A 104 7.29 -18.29 16.76
CA GLY A 104 8.12 -18.95 15.77
C GLY A 104 8.84 -17.98 14.83
N ILE A 105 9.48 -18.53 13.81
CA ILE A 105 10.23 -17.75 12.79
C ILE A 105 9.32 -16.74 12.09
N ARG A 106 8.05 -17.08 11.88
CA ARG A 106 7.07 -16.19 11.25
C ARG A 106 6.86 -14.89 12.03
N GLU A 107 6.69 -14.98 13.34
CA GLU A 107 6.48 -13.84 14.24
C GLU A 107 7.69 -12.91 14.24
N TRP A 108 8.89 -13.47 14.21
CA TRP A 108 10.13 -12.71 14.08
C TRP A 108 10.20 -11.97 12.75
N ILE A 109 9.88 -12.63 11.62
CA ILE A 109 9.90 -12.01 10.28
C ILE A 109 8.88 -10.87 10.22
N LEU A 110 7.64 -11.11 10.67
CA LEU A 110 6.59 -10.09 10.68
C LEU A 110 6.94 -8.92 11.61
N GLY A 111 7.48 -9.21 12.80
CA GLY A 111 7.88 -8.18 13.76
C GLY A 111 9.02 -7.32 13.25
N ILE A 112 10.08 -7.91 12.72
CA ILE A 112 11.21 -7.17 12.12
C ILE A 112 10.73 -6.38 10.90
N GLY A 113 9.93 -6.99 10.03
CA GLY A 113 9.35 -6.33 8.88
C GLY A 113 8.56 -5.10 9.27
N LEU A 114 7.66 -5.23 10.26
CA LEU A 114 6.85 -4.13 10.78
C LEU A 114 7.70 -2.99 11.35
N VAL A 115 8.76 -3.32 12.11
CA VAL A 115 9.68 -2.30 12.65
C VAL A 115 10.36 -1.53 11.52
N ILE A 116 10.84 -2.22 10.47
CA ILE A 116 11.45 -1.61 9.30
C ILE A 116 10.44 -0.70 8.58
N GLU A 117 9.22 -1.17 8.34
CA GLU A 117 8.15 -0.40 7.69
C GLU A 117 7.84 0.88 8.47
N VAL A 118 7.71 0.80 9.81
CA VAL A 118 7.45 1.97 10.67
C VAL A 118 8.60 2.96 10.64
N ILE A 119 9.86 2.50 10.65
CA ILE A 119 11.03 3.37 10.54
C ILE A 119 11.04 4.09 9.20
N ILE A 120 10.80 3.39 8.09
CA ILE A 120 10.78 3.97 6.75
C ILE A 120 9.60 4.95 6.62
N PHE A 121 8.42 4.57 7.12
CA PHE A 121 7.26 5.45 7.18
C PHE A 121 7.55 6.75 7.91
N GLY A 122 8.12 6.66 9.12
CA GLY A 122 8.51 7.82 9.93
C GLY A 122 9.54 8.70 9.22
N PHE A 123 10.53 8.10 8.57
CA PHE A 123 11.51 8.82 7.76
C PHE A 123 10.85 9.66 6.66
N PHE A 124 9.91 9.07 5.89
CA PHE A 124 9.21 9.80 4.82
C PHE A 124 8.22 10.84 5.36
N CYS A 125 7.58 10.59 6.48
CA CYS A 125 6.73 11.60 7.15
C CYS A 125 7.54 12.83 7.55
N LEU A 126 8.72 12.64 8.12
CA LEU A 126 9.60 13.71 8.59
C LEU A 126 10.39 14.39 7.47
N LYS A 127 10.52 13.75 6.30
CA LYS A 127 11.28 14.29 5.18
C LYS A 127 10.64 15.57 4.65
N ASN A 128 11.38 16.68 4.73
CA ASN A 128 10.94 17.95 4.20
C ASN A 128 10.97 17.97 2.67
N VAL A 129 9.91 18.48 2.08
CA VAL A 129 9.78 18.75 0.64
C VAL A 129 9.82 20.25 0.46
N LYS A 130 10.59 20.73 -0.52
CA LYS A 130 10.73 22.18 -0.81
C LYS A 130 9.53 22.77 -1.55
N GLU A 131 8.66 21.91 -2.08
CA GLU A 131 7.48 22.30 -2.83
C GLU A 131 6.37 22.71 -1.86
N THR A 132 5.78 23.88 -2.10
CA THR A 132 4.58 24.33 -1.39
C THR A 132 3.35 23.74 -2.06
N PRO A 133 2.38 23.21 -1.28
CA PRO A 133 1.14 22.71 -1.86
C PRO A 133 0.42 23.81 -2.63
N ASP A 134 0.05 23.54 -3.86
CA ASP A 134 -0.71 24.43 -4.72
C ASP A 134 -2.23 24.16 -4.61
N GLU A 135 -3.05 25.00 -5.22
CA GLU A 135 -4.51 24.85 -5.24
C GLU A 135 -4.94 23.55 -5.93
N ARG A 136 -4.18 23.12 -6.93
CA ARG A 136 -4.44 21.86 -7.64
C ARG A 136 -4.24 20.64 -6.75
N PHE A 137 -3.17 20.64 -5.94
CA PHE A 137 -2.93 19.58 -4.96
C PHE A 137 -4.11 19.43 -4.00
N TYR A 138 -4.56 20.54 -3.39
CA TYR A 138 -5.68 20.51 -2.46
C TYR A 138 -6.99 20.12 -3.13
N THR A 139 -7.24 20.58 -4.34
CA THR A 139 -8.44 20.25 -5.11
C THR A 139 -8.49 18.74 -5.44
N ASN A 140 -7.38 18.18 -5.88
CA ASN A 140 -7.31 16.73 -6.19
C ASN A 140 -7.42 15.88 -4.92
N LEU A 141 -6.81 16.32 -3.82
CA LEU A 141 -6.91 15.66 -2.52
C LEU A 141 -8.37 15.67 -2.01
N ALA A 142 -9.05 16.83 -2.08
CA ALA A 142 -10.44 16.96 -1.68
C ALA A 142 -11.38 16.09 -2.54
N LYS A 143 -11.18 16.06 -3.86
CA LYS A 143 -11.94 15.18 -4.77
C LYS A 143 -11.72 13.71 -4.44
N ALA A 144 -10.47 13.29 -4.20
CA ALA A 144 -10.15 11.92 -3.81
C ALA A 144 -10.83 11.56 -2.48
N ALA A 145 -10.76 12.43 -1.48
CA ALA A 145 -11.40 12.24 -0.19
C ALA A 145 -12.94 12.15 -0.30
N SER A 146 -13.56 12.99 -1.11
CA SER A 146 -15.01 12.96 -1.35
C SER A 146 -15.44 11.66 -2.02
N LEU A 147 -14.72 11.18 -3.03
CA LEU A 147 -14.99 9.91 -3.68
C LEU A 147 -14.84 8.72 -2.71
N MET A 148 -13.80 8.76 -1.88
CA MET A 148 -13.60 7.72 -0.85
C MET A 148 -14.68 7.73 0.20
N PHE A 149 -15.17 8.91 0.61
CA PHE A 149 -16.30 9.01 1.54
C PHE A 149 -17.56 8.33 0.99
N VAL A 150 -17.91 8.61 -0.26
CA VAL A 150 -19.04 7.95 -0.95
C VAL A 150 -18.83 6.43 -1.05
N PHE A 151 -17.60 6.01 -1.38
CA PHE A 151 -17.25 4.60 -1.46
C PHE A 151 -17.40 3.88 -0.11
N ILE A 152 -16.92 4.49 0.98
CA ILE A 152 -17.03 3.94 2.34
C ILE A 152 -18.49 3.84 2.76
N LEU A 153 -19.31 4.89 2.50
CA LEU A 153 -20.74 4.85 2.80
C LEU A 153 -21.44 3.74 2.02
N GLY A 154 -21.13 3.58 0.74
CA GLY A 154 -21.65 2.49 -0.08
C GLY A 154 -21.27 1.11 0.48
N ALA A 155 -20.01 0.92 0.86
CA ALA A 155 -19.53 -0.32 1.48
C ALA A 155 -20.24 -0.62 2.81
N LEU A 156 -20.45 0.40 3.65
CA LEU A 156 -21.21 0.25 4.90
C LEU A 156 -22.67 -0.08 4.68
N MET A 157 -23.31 0.49 3.66
CA MET A 157 -24.68 0.14 3.28
C MET A 157 -24.79 -1.32 2.81
N ILE A 158 -23.85 -1.77 1.98
CA ILE A 158 -23.79 -3.18 1.55
C ILE A 158 -23.58 -4.08 2.76
N LEU A 159 -22.67 -3.73 3.67
CA LEU A 159 -22.43 -4.48 4.90
C LEU A 159 -23.71 -4.56 5.75
N ALA A 160 -24.44 -3.46 5.91
CA ALA A 160 -25.70 -3.42 6.66
C ALA A 160 -26.77 -4.35 6.04
N VAL A 161 -26.86 -4.39 4.72
CA VAL A 161 -27.76 -5.31 4.01
C VAL A 161 -27.36 -6.77 4.24
N ILE A 162 -26.06 -7.08 4.17
CA ILE A 162 -25.55 -8.43 4.45
C ILE A 162 -25.88 -8.85 5.87
N ILE A 163 -25.66 -7.99 6.86
CA ILE A 163 -25.98 -8.27 8.26
C ILE A 163 -27.49 -8.46 8.45
N GLY A 164 -28.29 -7.62 7.81
CA GLY A 164 -29.76 -7.74 7.86
C GLY A 164 -30.26 -9.06 7.29
N TYR A 165 -29.60 -9.59 6.26
CA TYR A 165 -29.94 -10.88 5.65
C TYR A 165 -29.42 -12.09 6.45
N MET A 166 -28.19 -12.00 6.99
CA MET A 166 -27.54 -13.10 7.70
C MET A 166 -27.83 -13.10 9.22
N GLY A 167 -28.43 -12.04 9.75
CA GLY A 167 -28.74 -11.85 11.17
C GLY A 167 -27.54 -11.40 12.00
N SER A 168 -26.31 -11.81 11.66
CA SER A 168 -25.08 -11.38 12.32
C SER A 168 -23.88 -11.60 11.43
N LEU A 169 -22.83 -10.78 11.61
CA LEU A 169 -21.54 -10.92 10.96
C LEU A 169 -20.43 -10.76 12.01
N THR A 170 -19.61 -11.77 12.14
CA THR A 170 -18.43 -11.69 13.03
C THR A 170 -17.23 -11.19 12.26
N LEU A 171 -16.75 -9.98 12.62
CA LEU A 171 -15.55 -9.40 12.06
C LEU A 171 -14.39 -9.59 13.04
N TYR A 172 -13.31 -10.22 12.57
CA TYR A 172 -12.08 -10.33 13.33
C TYR A 172 -11.23 -9.08 13.16
N MET A 173 -10.48 -8.72 14.19
CA MET A 173 -9.60 -7.53 14.20
C MET A 173 -8.66 -7.48 13.00
N GLY A 174 -8.08 -8.59 12.61
CA GLY A 174 -7.19 -8.65 11.45
C GLY A 174 -7.89 -8.32 10.13
N GLN A 175 -9.16 -8.75 9.96
CA GLN A 175 -9.96 -8.40 8.77
C GLN A 175 -10.23 -6.90 8.69
N ILE A 176 -10.43 -6.25 9.84
CA ILE A 176 -10.61 -4.80 9.91
C ILE A 176 -9.32 -4.08 9.45
N PHE A 177 -8.16 -4.50 9.94
CA PHE A 177 -6.88 -3.91 9.53
C PHE A 177 -6.61 -4.10 8.03
N ILE A 178 -6.88 -5.29 7.48
CA ILE A 178 -6.74 -5.55 6.04
C ILE A 178 -7.70 -4.67 5.23
N SER A 179 -8.93 -4.47 5.71
CA SER A 179 -9.90 -3.58 5.06
C SER A 179 -9.42 -2.12 5.07
N ILE A 180 -8.85 -1.64 6.17
CA ILE A 180 -8.25 -0.30 6.25
C ILE A 180 -7.09 -0.18 5.25
N ALA A 181 -6.21 -1.17 5.16
CA ALA A 181 -5.12 -1.19 4.19
C ALA A 181 -5.65 -1.08 2.75
N ALA A 182 -6.69 -1.84 2.41
CA ALA A 182 -7.34 -1.78 1.10
C ALA A 182 -7.94 -0.39 0.81
N LEU A 183 -8.61 0.23 1.77
CA LEU A 183 -9.16 1.58 1.63
C LEU A 183 -8.06 2.63 1.38
N ILE A 184 -6.94 2.54 2.09
CA ILE A 184 -5.79 3.44 1.87
C ILE A 184 -5.21 3.25 0.46
N CYS A 185 -5.08 2.00 -0.01
CA CYS A 185 -4.64 1.72 -1.37
C CYS A 185 -5.58 2.29 -2.42
N ILE A 186 -6.90 2.11 -2.25
CA ILE A 186 -7.91 2.68 -3.17
C ILE A 186 -7.80 4.20 -3.20
N PHE A 187 -7.67 4.85 -2.02
CA PHE A 187 -7.48 6.29 -1.94
C PHE A 187 -6.23 6.75 -2.71
N ALA A 188 -5.10 6.07 -2.52
CA ALA A 188 -3.86 6.38 -3.22
C ALA A 188 -4.03 6.28 -4.74
N VAL A 189 -4.73 5.24 -5.23
CA VAL A 189 -5.00 5.04 -6.66
C VAL A 189 -5.94 6.14 -7.21
N VAL A 190 -7.02 6.46 -6.48
CA VAL A 190 -7.96 7.52 -6.89
C VAL A 190 -7.26 8.87 -6.98
N TYR A 191 -6.47 9.22 -5.95
CA TYR A 191 -5.70 10.47 -5.97
C TYR A 191 -4.71 10.49 -7.14
N PHE A 192 -3.99 9.39 -7.39
CA PHE A 192 -3.09 9.24 -8.54
C PHE A 192 -3.78 9.49 -9.88
N ILE A 193 -4.97 8.92 -10.08
CA ILE A 193 -5.73 9.09 -11.32
C ILE A 193 -6.15 10.55 -11.51
N LEU A 194 -6.60 11.22 -10.44
CA LEU A 194 -7.00 12.62 -10.49
C LEU A 194 -5.82 13.54 -10.79
N GLU A 195 -4.67 13.29 -10.18
CA GLU A 195 -3.46 14.06 -10.43
C GLU A 195 -2.95 13.92 -11.86
N ARG A 196 -3.09 12.74 -12.45
CA ARG A 196 -2.68 12.49 -13.84
C ARG A 196 -3.61 13.14 -14.87
N LYS A 197 -4.90 13.30 -14.56
CA LYS A 197 -5.91 13.85 -15.49
C LYS A 197 -5.96 15.38 -15.52
N GLY A 198 -5.51 16.05 -14.49
CA GLY A 198 -5.48 17.53 -14.37
C GLY A 198 -4.10 18.08 -14.62
#